data_ec1861dee5d6b8ffeb2b97b873368f2a
#
_entry.id   ec1861dee5d6b8ffeb2b97b873368f2a
#
_cell.length_a   1.000
_cell.length_b   1.000
_cell.length_c   1.000
_cell.angle_alpha   90.00
_cell.angle_beta   90.00
_cell.angle_gamma   90.00
#
_symmetry.space_group_name_H-M   'P 1'
#
loop_
_entity.id
_entity.type
_entity.pdbx_description
1 polymer ?
#
loop_
_entity_poly.entity_id
_entity_poly.type
_entity_poly.pdbx_seq_one_letter_code
_entity_poly.pdbx_strand_id
1 'polypeptide(L)'
;KTTLLNIMVNQLIQNEGEIEILGKNPKEDIKVLEEVCIVREKEFYSPDFKVGQIFEFSSSFYKSYDKGLEEKLCKYFDLNTKKKYKQLSRGMKTILSNIIGICSNSAITIFDEPTIGLDAVNRQEFYNIILDSYIKNPRTIIISTHLIDEIDDLLEHVIILHEGKIIIDEEIDIIKQKAHYITGNKEELEKLECIKNMKPKKAFGNTVAYFYYGDFSENDEKILKNSTIDVGYIGLQDMFVNMTKKEEL
;
A
#
# COMPACT_ATOMS: atom_id res chain seq x y z
N LYS A 1 3.63 -4.39 9.78
CA LYS A 1 2.66 -3.39 9.27
C LYS A 1 1.57 -3.16 10.30
N THR A 2 0.77 -4.16 10.64
CA THR A 2 -0.39 -4.06 11.55
C THR A 2 -0.04 -3.46 12.92
N THR A 3 1.14 -3.79 13.49
CA THR A 3 1.60 -3.20 14.75
C THR A 3 1.76 -1.68 14.64
N LEU A 4 2.39 -1.19 13.57
CA LEU A 4 2.55 0.24 13.32
C LEU A 4 1.19 0.92 13.19
N LEU A 5 0.29 0.35 12.37
CA LEU A 5 -1.06 0.89 12.20
C LEU A 5 -1.85 0.93 13.52
N ASN A 6 -1.69 -0.08 14.39
CA ASN A 6 -2.31 -0.08 15.72
C ASN A 6 -1.77 1.01 16.63
N ILE A 7 -0.47 1.32 16.55
CA ILE A 7 0.12 2.43 17.30
C ILE A 7 -0.41 3.77 16.77
N MET A 8 -0.49 3.94 15.45
CA MET A 8 -1.04 5.16 14.84
C MET A 8 -2.45 5.50 15.34
N VAL A 9 -3.30 4.49 15.55
CA VAL A 9 -4.67 4.71 16.04
C VAL A 9 -4.83 4.51 17.55
N ASN A 10 -3.72 4.57 18.29
CA ASN A 10 -3.66 4.46 19.76
C ASN A 10 -4.30 3.18 20.33
N GLN A 11 -4.34 2.09 19.55
CA GLN A 11 -4.78 0.76 20.02
C GLN A 11 -3.64 -0.07 20.62
N LEU A 12 -2.41 0.31 20.32
CA LEU A 12 -1.20 -0.17 20.98
C LEU A 12 -0.35 1.03 21.39
N ILE A 13 0.26 0.92 22.57
CA ILE A 13 1.19 1.94 23.06
C ILE A 13 2.59 1.53 22.66
N GLN A 14 3.34 2.43 22.02
CA GLN A 14 4.75 2.22 21.72
C GLN A 14 5.58 2.18 23.02
N ASN A 15 6.60 1.34 23.03
CA ASN A 15 7.55 1.27 24.17
C ASN A 15 8.51 2.45 24.18
N GLU A 16 8.95 2.87 22.98
CA GLU A 16 9.89 3.97 22.75
C GLU A 16 9.51 4.75 21.49
N GLY A 17 10.07 5.92 21.32
CA GLY A 17 9.81 6.81 20.19
C GLY A 17 8.57 7.67 20.38
N GLU A 18 8.30 8.50 19.38
CA GLU A 18 7.19 9.45 19.35
C GLU A 18 6.33 9.20 18.12
N ILE A 19 5.04 9.54 18.22
CA ILE A 19 4.11 9.50 17.11
C ILE A 19 3.25 10.77 17.16
N GLU A 20 3.10 11.38 15.99
CA GLU A 20 2.23 12.51 15.79
C GLU A 20 1.27 12.26 14.64
N ILE A 21 0.03 12.66 14.81
CA ILE A 21 -1.01 12.64 13.80
C ILE A 21 -1.54 14.07 13.69
N LEU A 22 -1.46 14.65 12.50
CA LEU A 22 -1.82 16.06 12.26
C LEU A 22 -1.14 17.02 13.26
N GLY A 23 0.14 16.74 13.57
CA GLY A 23 0.96 17.53 14.51
C GLY A 23 0.59 17.37 15.98
N LYS A 24 -0.16 16.33 16.36
CA LYS A 24 -0.58 16.03 17.72
C LYS A 24 -0.30 14.61 18.13
N ASN A 25 0.08 14.43 19.39
CA ASN A 25 0.27 13.09 19.95
C ASN A 25 -1.11 12.46 20.24
N PRO A 26 -1.49 11.35 19.61
CA PRO A 26 -2.81 10.73 19.78
C PRO A 26 -3.06 10.17 21.20
N LYS A 27 -1.99 10.01 22.00
CA LYS A 27 -2.09 9.59 23.40
C LYS A 27 -2.44 10.76 24.32
N GLU A 28 -2.03 11.98 23.98
CA GLU A 28 -2.28 13.19 24.76
C GLU A 28 -3.54 13.94 24.28
N ASP A 29 -3.77 13.96 22.98
CA ASP A 29 -4.97 14.55 22.36
C ASP A 29 -5.77 13.49 21.60
N ILE A 30 -6.63 12.78 22.34
CA ILE A 30 -7.47 11.71 21.76
C ILE A 30 -8.43 12.23 20.69
N LYS A 31 -8.73 13.52 20.67
CA LYS A 31 -9.62 14.12 19.66
C LYS A 31 -9.04 14.06 18.26
N VAL A 32 -7.73 13.96 18.13
CA VAL A 32 -7.11 13.78 16.80
C VAL A 32 -7.55 12.48 16.14
N LEU A 33 -7.95 11.48 16.93
CA LEU A 33 -8.42 10.20 16.41
C LEU A 33 -9.82 10.29 15.76
N GLU A 34 -10.59 11.36 16.02
CA GLU A 34 -11.84 11.65 15.31
C GLU A 34 -11.60 11.95 13.82
N GLU A 35 -10.38 12.36 13.47
CA GLU A 35 -9.95 12.66 12.10
C GLU A 35 -9.34 11.44 11.38
N VAL A 36 -9.32 10.28 12.04
CA VAL A 36 -8.71 9.05 11.50
C VAL A 36 -9.77 7.96 11.35
N CYS A 37 -9.89 7.39 10.17
CA CYS A 37 -10.64 6.16 9.93
C CYS A 37 -9.68 5.01 9.64
N ILE A 38 -9.84 3.88 10.31
CA ILE A 38 -9.11 2.66 9.98
C ILE A 38 -10.08 1.55 9.61
N VAL A 39 -9.81 0.92 8.47
CA VAL A 39 -10.54 -0.23 7.93
C VAL A 39 -9.64 -1.45 7.99
N ARG A 40 -10.15 -2.57 8.49
CA ARG A 40 -9.42 -3.83 8.64
C ARG A 40 -10.22 -5.02 8.14
N GLU A 41 -9.52 -6.13 7.88
CA GLU A 41 -10.17 -7.39 7.53
C GLU A 41 -11.13 -7.88 8.63
N LYS A 42 -10.69 -7.76 9.90
CA LYS A 42 -11.47 -8.22 11.06
C LYS A 42 -12.08 -7.04 11.80
N GLU A 43 -13.33 -6.79 11.50
CA GLU A 43 -14.15 -5.86 12.27
C GLU A 43 -15.00 -6.63 13.28
N PHE A 44 -15.12 -6.06 14.48
CA PHE A 44 -15.84 -6.71 15.60
C PHE A 44 -17.32 -6.26 15.66
N TYR A 45 -18.03 -6.39 14.53
CA TYR A 45 -19.47 -6.15 14.55
C TYR A 45 -20.21 -7.35 15.10
N SER A 46 -21.31 -7.09 15.83
CA SER A 46 -22.20 -8.17 16.28
C SER A 46 -22.69 -8.97 15.07
N PRO A 47 -22.62 -10.32 15.12
CA PRO A 47 -23.08 -11.19 14.04
C PRO A 47 -24.54 -10.96 13.62
N ASP A 48 -25.38 -10.48 14.55
CA ASP A 48 -26.80 -10.25 14.34
C ASP A 48 -27.16 -8.85 13.88
N PHE A 49 -26.22 -7.91 13.84
CA PHE A 49 -26.46 -6.57 13.30
C PHE A 49 -26.73 -6.68 11.79
N LYS A 50 -27.72 -5.92 11.33
CA LYS A 50 -27.94 -5.71 9.90
C LYS A 50 -26.86 -4.77 9.34
N VAL A 51 -26.52 -4.95 8.09
CA VAL A 51 -25.55 -4.10 7.38
C VAL A 51 -25.92 -2.61 7.50
N GLY A 52 -27.20 -2.26 7.32
CA GLY A 52 -27.66 -0.88 7.49
C GLY A 52 -27.47 -0.33 8.91
N GLN A 53 -27.60 -1.16 9.95
CA GLN A 53 -27.32 -0.74 11.33
C GLN A 53 -25.83 -0.48 11.57
N ILE A 54 -24.97 -1.26 10.89
CA ILE A 54 -23.52 -1.05 10.95
C ILE A 54 -23.16 0.29 10.29
N PHE A 55 -23.74 0.60 9.13
CA PHE A 55 -23.54 1.89 8.47
C PHE A 55 -24.04 3.06 9.33
N GLU A 56 -25.23 2.94 9.89
CA GLU A 56 -25.79 3.98 10.77
C GLU A 56 -24.89 4.22 12.00
N PHE A 57 -24.44 3.14 12.64
CA PHE A 57 -23.49 3.22 13.74
C PHE A 57 -22.17 3.86 13.32
N SER A 58 -21.56 3.39 12.24
CA SER A 58 -20.27 3.90 11.74
C SER A 58 -20.37 5.37 11.33
N SER A 59 -21.45 5.77 10.65
CA SER A 59 -21.66 7.15 10.22
C SER A 59 -21.78 8.15 11.39
N SER A 60 -22.15 7.69 12.58
CA SER A 60 -22.23 8.55 13.76
C SER A 60 -20.87 9.00 14.30
N PHE A 61 -19.79 8.31 13.95
CA PHE A 61 -18.43 8.66 14.39
C PHE A 61 -17.75 9.69 13.47
N TYR A 62 -18.18 9.78 12.20
CA TYR A 62 -17.50 10.60 11.20
C TYR A 62 -18.36 11.81 10.82
N LYS A 63 -17.88 13.02 11.13
CA LYS A 63 -18.61 14.28 10.89
C LYS A 63 -18.94 14.54 9.42
N SER A 64 -18.05 14.09 8.53
CA SER A 64 -18.13 14.31 7.08
C SER A 64 -18.61 13.08 6.31
N TYR A 65 -19.31 12.16 6.97
CA TYR A 65 -19.73 10.90 6.36
C TYR A 65 -20.70 11.12 5.20
N ASP A 66 -20.36 10.58 4.03
CA ASP A 66 -21.16 10.70 2.81
C ASP A 66 -22.17 9.54 2.66
N LYS A 67 -23.40 9.75 3.16
CA LYS A 67 -24.49 8.77 3.02
C LYS A 67 -24.93 8.58 1.57
N GLY A 68 -24.84 9.62 0.73
CA GLY A 68 -25.20 9.53 -0.68
C GLY A 68 -24.26 8.64 -1.46
N LEU A 69 -22.96 8.68 -1.15
CA LEU A 69 -21.95 7.79 -1.70
C LEU A 69 -22.14 6.35 -1.17
N GLU A 70 -22.42 6.17 0.13
CA GLU A 70 -22.72 4.86 0.73
C GLU A 70 -23.82 4.13 -0.03
N GLU A 71 -24.97 4.82 -0.27
CA GLU A 71 -26.09 4.24 -1.00
C GLU A 71 -25.72 3.83 -2.43
N LYS A 72 -24.90 4.63 -3.13
CA LYS A 72 -24.42 4.34 -4.47
C LYS A 72 -23.49 3.11 -4.47
N LEU A 73 -22.56 3.05 -3.52
CA LEU A 73 -21.61 1.94 -3.42
C LEU A 73 -22.30 0.65 -2.99
N CYS A 74 -23.30 0.70 -2.10
CA CYS A 74 -24.11 -0.47 -1.75
C CYS A 74 -24.83 -1.04 -2.97
N LYS A 75 -25.37 -0.19 -3.86
CA LYS A 75 -25.98 -0.64 -5.11
C LYS A 75 -24.97 -1.20 -6.08
N TYR A 76 -23.83 -0.54 -6.19
CA TYR A 76 -22.77 -0.93 -7.12
C TYR A 76 -22.23 -2.34 -6.82
N PHE A 77 -21.95 -2.64 -5.54
CA PHE A 77 -21.45 -3.92 -5.08
C PHE A 77 -22.54 -4.95 -4.74
N ASP A 78 -23.81 -4.68 -5.03
CA ASP A 78 -24.96 -5.52 -4.64
C ASP A 78 -24.97 -5.90 -3.16
N LEU A 79 -24.56 -4.96 -2.29
CA LEU A 79 -24.51 -5.16 -0.84
C LEU A 79 -25.89 -4.91 -0.22
N ASN A 80 -26.59 -5.98 0.13
CA ASN A 80 -27.92 -5.89 0.73
C ASN A 80 -27.88 -5.44 2.19
N THR A 81 -28.30 -4.20 2.45
CA THR A 81 -28.30 -3.56 3.78
C THR A 81 -29.24 -4.22 4.80
N LYS A 82 -30.21 -5.06 4.34
CA LYS A 82 -31.13 -5.78 5.22
C LYS A 82 -30.56 -7.11 5.74
N LYS A 83 -29.52 -7.65 5.12
CA LYS A 83 -28.84 -8.87 5.58
C LYS A 83 -28.14 -8.64 6.91
N LYS A 84 -28.04 -9.73 7.72
CA LYS A 84 -27.22 -9.71 8.93
C LYS A 84 -25.76 -9.91 8.60
N TYR A 85 -24.85 -9.34 9.39
CA TYR A 85 -23.40 -9.43 9.21
C TYR A 85 -22.90 -10.87 9.07
N LYS A 86 -23.44 -11.82 9.88
CA LYS A 86 -23.12 -13.24 9.79
C LYS A 86 -23.50 -13.91 8.47
N GLN A 87 -24.39 -13.31 7.68
CA GLN A 87 -24.85 -13.84 6.39
C GLN A 87 -23.99 -13.37 5.22
N LEU A 88 -23.04 -12.44 5.47
CA LEU A 88 -22.14 -11.93 4.46
C LEU A 88 -21.00 -12.91 4.21
N SER A 89 -20.61 -13.09 2.94
CA SER A 89 -19.34 -13.73 2.59
C SER A 89 -18.16 -12.90 3.09
N ARG A 90 -16.95 -13.48 3.07
CA ARG A 90 -15.73 -12.74 3.43
C ARG A 90 -15.56 -11.49 2.55
N GLY A 91 -15.69 -11.63 1.24
CA GLY A 91 -15.59 -10.49 0.32
C GLY A 91 -16.66 -9.42 0.56
N MET A 92 -17.93 -9.82 0.86
CA MET A 92 -18.97 -8.84 1.19
C MET A 92 -18.69 -8.10 2.51
N LYS A 93 -18.04 -8.73 3.48
CA LYS A 93 -17.58 -8.06 4.71
C LYS A 93 -16.48 -7.05 4.41
N THR A 94 -15.53 -7.43 3.56
CA THR A 94 -14.48 -6.52 3.09
C THR A 94 -15.08 -5.31 2.37
N ILE A 95 -16.04 -5.52 1.47
CA ILE A 95 -16.77 -4.44 0.77
C ILE A 95 -17.47 -3.52 1.77
N LEU A 96 -18.18 -4.07 2.77
CA LEU A 96 -18.83 -3.28 3.80
C LEU A 96 -17.85 -2.35 4.51
N SER A 97 -16.72 -2.90 4.99
CA SER A 97 -15.70 -2.12 5.70
C SER A 97 -15.05 -1.06 4.80
N ASN A 98 -14.79 -1.40 3.53
CA ASN A 98 -14.25 -0.48 2.55
C ASN A 98 -15.21 0.70 2.25
N ILE A 99 -16.50 0.43 2.11
CA ILE A 99 -17.51 1.48 1.94
C ILE A 99 -17.49 2.45 3.13
N ILE A 100 -17.41 1.94 4.36
CA ILE A 100 -17.31 2.78 5.56
C ILE A 100 -16.08 3.68 5.49
N GLY A 101 -14.90 3.11 5.15
CA GLY A 101 -13.66 3.86 5.03
C GLY A 101 -13.72 4.96 3.97
N ILE A 102 -14.24 4.64 2.78
CA ILE A 102 -14.39 5.61 1.69
C ILE A 102 -15.35 6.72 2.06
N CYS A 103 -16.51 6.37 2.63
CA CYS A 103 -17.56 7.31 2.99
C CYS A 103 -17.26 8.13 4.26
N SER A 104 -16.30 7.72 5.09
CA SER A 104 -15.91 8.45 6.31
C SER A 104 -15.46 9.88 6.02
N ASN A 105 -14.84 10.10 4.87
CA ASN A 105 -14.19 11.36 4.49
C ASN A 105 -13.28 11.93 5.61
N SER A 106 -12.68 11.04 6.40
CA SER A 106 -11.72 11.40 7.45
C SER A 106 -10.46 12.01 6.84
N ALA A 107 -9.80 12.93 7.55
CA ALA A 107 -8.55 13.54 7.09
C ALA A 107 -7.47 12.49 6.81
N ILE A 108 -7.48 11.40 7.57
CA ILE A 108 -6.62 10.23 7.34
C ILE A 108 -7.49 8.98 7.29
N THR A 109 -7.45 8.25 6.17
CA THR A 109 -8.10 6.95 6.04
C THR A 109 -7.06 5.86 5.84
N ILE A 110 -7.08 4.85 6.70
CA ILE A 110 -6.14 3.73 6.69
C ILE A 110 -6.89 2.47 6.25
N PHE A 111 -6.44 1.82 5.20
CA PHE A 111 -6.93 0.53 4.73
C PHE A 111 -5.88 -0.55 4.99
N ASP A 112 -6.14 -1.45 5.92
CA ASP A 112 -5.23 -2.58 6.22
C ASP A 112 -5.71 -3.83 5.48
N GLU A 113 -5.01 -4.19 4.41
CA GLU A 113 -5.32 -5.31 3.50
C GLU A 113 -6.75 -5.26 2.91
N PRO A 114 -7.16 -4.14 2.28
CA PRO A 114 -8.56 -3.88 1.91
C PRO A 114 -9.12 -4.77 0.79
N THR A 115 -8.30 -5.55 0.13
CA THR A 115 -8.72 -6.37 -1.02
C THR A 115 -8.75 -7.87 -0.71
N ILE A 116 -8.47 -8.25 0.54
CA ILE A 116 -8.56 -9.65 0.96
C ILE A 116 -9.99 -10.19 0.79
N GLY A 117 -10.09 -11.32 0.09
CA GLY A 117 -11.37 -12.01 -0.16
C GLY A 117 -12.19 -11.41 -1.30
N LEU A 118 -11.70 -10.39 -1.98
CA LEU A 118 -12.28 -9.87 -3.22
C LEU A 118 -11.73 -10.64 -4.43
N ASP A 119 -12.57 -10.81 -5.45
CA ASP A 119 -12.10 -11.24 -6.77
C ASP A 119 -11.38 -10.10 -7.51
N ALA A 120 -10.75 -10.41 -8.63
CA ALA A 120 -9.94 -9.45 -9.37
C ALA A 120 -10.74 -8.22 -9.85
N VAL A 121 -12.01 -8.41 -10.24
CA VAL A 121 -12.87 -7.31 -10.69
C VAL A 121 -13.18 -6.36 -9.54
N ASN A 122 -13.64 -6.89 -8.40
CA ASN A 122 -13.96 -6.09 -7.23
C ASN A 122 -12.72 -5.40 -6.62
N ARG A 123 -11.52 -5.99 -6.74
CA ARG A 123 -10.27 -5.33 -6.33
C ARG A 123 -9.98 -4.11 -7.19
N GLN A 124 -10.01 -4.27 -8.52
CA GLN A 124 -9.78 -3.15 -9.43
C GLN A 124 -10.79 -2.02 -9.22
N GLU A 125 -12.07 -2.37 -9.06
CA GLU A 125 -13.12 -1.39 -8.80
C GLU A 125 -12.93 -0.64 -7.47
N PHE A 126 -12.47 -1.34 -6.43
CA PHE A 126 -12.13 -0.70 -5.15
C PHE A 126 -11.05 0.37 -5.34
N TYR A 127 -9.99 0.07 -6.09
CA TYR A 127 -8.92 1.02 -6.35
C TYR A 127 -9.39 2.21 -7.20
N ASN A 128 -10.20 1.96 -8.23
CA ASN A 128 -10.81 3.02 -9.04
C ASN A 128 -11.66 3.97 -8.17
N ILE A 129 -12.47 3.42 -7.27
CA ILE A 129 -13.32 4.20 -6.36
C ILE A 129 -12.48 5.02 -5.36
N ILE A 130 -11.40 4.46 -4.85
CA ILE A 130 -10.46 5.20 -3.97
C ILE A 130 -9.87 6.38 -4.72
N LEU A 131 -9.38 6.18 -5.94
CA LEU A 131 -8.82 7.25 -6.76
C LEU A 131 -9.85 8.35 -7.03
N ASP A 132 -11.05 7.98 -7.45
CA ASP A 132 -12.16 8.92 -7.66
C ASP A 132 -12.53 9.70 -6.40
N SER A 133 -12.51 9.02 -5.25
CA SER A 133 -12.76 9.64 -3.95
C SER A 133 -11.66 10.62 -3.55
N TYR A 134 -10.40 10.28 -3.82
CA TYR A 134 -9.23 11.13 -3.58
C TYR A 134 -9.25 12.38 -4.47
N ILE A 135 -9.51 12.22 -5.77
CA ILE A 135 -9.60 13.36 -6.70
C ILE A 135 -10.68 14.35 -6.28
N LYS A 136 -11.83 13.86 -5.80
CA LYS A 136 -12.95 14.72 -5.37
C LYS A 136 -12.70 15.41 -4.03
N ASN A 137 -12.04 14.73 -3.11
CA ASN A 137 -11.73 15.21 -1.78
C ASN A 137 -10.32 14.75 -1.38
N PRO A 138 -9.25 15.49 -1.76
CA PRO A 138 -7.88 15.15 -1.44
C PRO A 138 -7.66 15.06 0.08
N ARG A 139 -7.10 13.93 0.53
CA ARG A 139 -6.80 13.62 1.93
C ARG A 139 -5.73 12.54 2.01
N THR A 140 -5.21 12.27 3.19
CA THR A 140 -4.25 11.19 3.36
C THR A 140 -4.96 9.83 3.32
N ILE A 141 -4.59 8.99 2.35
CA ILE A 141 -5.04 7.59 2.25
C ILE A 141 -3.83 6.68 2.38
N ILE A 142 -3.84 5.83 3.39
CA ILE A 142 -2.78 4.85 3.65
C ILE A 142 -3.32 3.47 3.32
N ILE A 143 -2.66 2.74 2.41
CA ILE A 143 -3.02 1.37 2.05
C ILE A 143 -1.89 0.44 2.46
N SER A 144 -2.18 -0.49 3.38
CA SER A 144 -1.29 -1.59 3.72
C SER A 144 -1.68 -2.81 2.90
N THR A 145 -0.78 -3.30 2.06
CA THR A 145 -1.05 -4.47 1.22
C THR A 145 0.20 -5.30 0.98
N HIS A 146 0.01 -6.54 0.55
CA HIS A 146 1.04 -7.40 -0.03
C HIS A 146 0.85 -7.59 -1.55
N LEU A 147 -0.23 -7.06 -2.13
CA LEU A 147 -0.54 -7.11 -3.56
C LEU A 147 -0.05 -5.82 -4.24
N ILE A 148 1.27 -5.68 -4.33
CA ILE A 148 1.93 -4.43 -4.73
C ILE A 148 1.61 -4.08 -6.20
N ASP A 149 1.63 -5.07 -7.11
CA ASP A 149 1.41 -4.85 -8.55
C ASP A 149 0.01 -4.30 -8.87
N GLU A 150 -0.96 -4.45 -7.95
CA GLU A 150 -2.33 -3.99 -8.18
C GLU A 150 -2.53 -2.50 -7.91
N ILE A 151 -1.58 -1.84 -7.21
CA ILE A 151 -1.71 -0.46 -6.74
C ILE A 151 -0.58 0.47 -7.20
N ASP A 152 0.40 -0.04 -7.96
CA ASP A 152 1.60 0.70 -8.37
C ASP A 152 1.28 2.06 -9.02
N ASP A 153 0.24 2.09 -9.88
CA ASP A 153 -0.18 3.31 -10.58
C ASP A 153 -0.98 4.30 -9.72
N LEU A 154 -1.33 3.93 -8.48
CA LEU A 154 -2.13 4.76 -7.58
C LEU A 154 -1.29 5.46 -6.51
N LEU A 155 -0.04 5.04 -6.36
CA LEU A 155 0.79 5.47 -5.24
C LEU A 155 1.51 6.79 -5.56
N GLU A 156 1.49 7.72 -4.61
CA GLU A 156 2.34 8.90 -4.60
C GLU A 156 3.62 8.64 -3.80
N HIS A 157 3.50 7.88 -2.71
CA HIS A 157 4.60 7.61 -1.78
C HIS A 157 4.58 6.15 -1.30
N VAL A 158 5.75 5.55 -1.12
CA VAL A 158 5.91 4.15 -0.73
C VAL A 158 6.79 4.02 0.49
N ILE A 159 6.28 3.29 1.48
CA ILE A 159 7.05 2.89 2.66
C ILE A 159 7.17 1.37 2.68
N ILE A 160 8.38 0.84 2.54
CA ILE A 160 8.64 -0.60 2.62
C ILE A 160 9.18 -0.94 4.00
N LEU A 161 8.44 -1.81 4.71
CA LEU A 161 8.80 -2.35 6.01
C LEU A 161 9.28 -3.81 5.88
N HIS A 162 10.50 -4.06 6.32
CA HIS A 162 11.08 -5.41 6.36
C HIS A 162 11.77 -5.66 7.71
N GLU A 163 11.48 -6.79 8.37
CA GLU A 163 12.03 -7.18 9.67
C GLU A 163 12.01 -6.07 10.74
N GLY A 164 10.92 -5.29 10.77
CA GLY A 164 10.74 -4.19 11.74
C GLY A 164 11.45 -2.88 11.39
N LYS A 165 12.13 -2.81 10.25
CA LYS A 165 12.83 -1.60 9.79
C LYS A 165 12.18 -1.05 8.53
N ILE A 166 12.23 0.27 8.38
CA ILE A 166 11.92 0.94 7.11
C ILE A 166 13.15 0.79 6.22
N ILE A 167 12.99 0.20 5.04
CA ILE A 167 14.05 0.03 4.04
C ILE A 167 13.87 0.95 2.83
N ILE A 168 12.66 1.44 2.60
CA ILE A 168 12.32 2.48 1.61
C ILE A 168 11.30 3.42 2.26
N ASP A 169 11.45 4.71 2.01
CA ASP A 169 10.54 5.80 2.39
C ASP A 169 10.73 6.92 1.35
N GLU A 170 10.08 6.78 0.19
CA GLU A 170 10.35 7.59 -1.00
C GLU A 170 9.08 7.80 -1.83
N GLU A 171 9.05 8.88 -2.62
CA GLU A 171 8.07 9.09 -3.68
C GLU A 171 8.19 8.02 -4.76
N ILE A 172 7.06 7.59 -5.33
CA ILE A 172 7.03 6.51 -6.33
C ILE A 172 7.86 6.85 -7.57
N ASP A 173 7.87 8.11 -8.01
CA ASP A 173 8.64 8.54 -9.17
C ASP A 173 10.14 8.45 -8.93
N ILE A 174 10.60 8.73 -7.72
CA ILE A 174 12.01 8.56 -7.32
C ILE A 174 12.37 7.06 -7.32
N ILE A 175 11.49 6.21 -6.81
CA ILE A 175 11.70 4.76 -6.85
C ILE A 175 11.80 4.27 -8.30
N LYS A 176 10.90 4.71 -9.17
CA LYS A 176 10.90 4.36 -10.59
C LYS A 176 12.18 4.82 -11.30
N GLN A 177 12.78 5.92 -10.89
CA GLN A 177 14.05 6.40 -11.44
C GLN A 177 15.26 5.63 -10.95
N LYS A 178 15.24 5.09 -9.71
CA LYS A 178 16.38 4.42 -9.08
C LYS A 178 16.36 2.90 -9.20
N ALA A 179 15.23 2.29 -9.52
CA ALA A 179 15.07 0.84 -9.54
C ALA A 179 15.32 0.29 -10.96
N HIS A 180 16.41 -0.47 -11.14
CA HIS A 180 16.86 -0.94 -12.44
C HIS A 180 17.12 -2.44 -12.48
N TYR A 181 16.78 -3.05 -13.61
CA TYR A 181 17.40 -4.28 -14.08
C TYR A 181 18.51 -3.94 -15.10
N ILE A 182 19.74 -4.34 -14.79
CA ILE A 182 20.90 -4.13 -15.65
C ILE A 182 21.24 -5.51 -16.25
N THR A 183 21.07 -5.65 -17.56
CA THR A 183 21.23 -6.92 -18.28
C THR A 183 22.26 -6.79 -19.40
N GLY A 184 23.16 -7.74 -19.51
CA GLY A 184 24.18 -7.72 -20.57
C GLY A 184 25.17 -8.86 -20.47
N ASN A 185 26.21 -8.78 -21.30
CA ASN A 185 27.33 -9.71 -21.23
C ASN A 185 28.12 -9.51 -19.93
N LYS A 186 28.47 -10.60 -19.25
CA LYS A 186 29.18 -10.58 -17.98
C LYS A 186 30.44 -9.70 -17.99
N GLU A 187 31.27 -9.81 -19.05
CA GLU A 187 32.52 -9.06 -19.20
C GLU A 187 32.29 -7.54 -19.33
N GLU A 188 31.18 -7.12 -19.95
CA GLU A 188 30.82 -5.72 -20.06
C GLU A 188 30.27 -5.18 -18.73
N LEU A 189 29.41 -5.96 -18.07
CA LEU A 189 28.81 -5.62 -16.80
C LEU A 189 29.84 -5.49 -15.67
N GLU A 190 30.91 -6.30 -15.67
CA GLU A 190 32.01 -6.21 -14.68
C GLU A 190 32.75 -4.87 -14.71
N LYS A 191 32.57 -4.05 -15.74
CA LYS A 191 33.14 -2.68 -15.83
C LYS A 191 32.33 -1.64 -15.04
N LEU A 192 31.08 -1.94 -14.71
CA LEU A 192 30.23 -1.04 -13.95
C LEU A 192 30.58 -1.07 -12.46
N GLU A 193 30.73 0.12 -11.87
CA GLU A 193 31.04 0.26 -10.45
C GLU A 193 29.84 -0.06 -9.58
N CYS A 194 28.64 0.31 -10.03
CA CYS A 194 27.39 0.16 -9.28
C CYS A 194 27.04 -1.29 -8.92
N ILE A 195 27.52 -2.28 -9.68
CA ILE A 195 27.26 -3.71 -9.44
C ILE A 195 28.48 -4.53 -9.03
N LYS A 196 29.66 -3.92 -8.86
CA LYS A 196 30.96 -4.58 -8.66
C LYS A 196 30.98 -5.60 -7.52
N ASN A 197 30.19 -5.40 -6.47
CA ASN A 197 30.12 -6.29 -5.30
C ASN A 197 28.77 -7.02 -5.19
N MET A 198 27.99 -7.03 -6.26
CA MET A 198 26.67 -7.64 -6.27
C MET A 198 26.70 -9.02 -6.90
N LYS A 199 25.80 -9.89 -6.46
CA LYS A 199 25.57 -11.19 -7.10
C LYS A 199 24.53 -11.03 -8.21
N PRO A 200 24.71 -11.67 -9.38
CA PRO A 200 23.68 -11.65 -10.41
C PRO A 200 22.41 -12.34 -9.91
N LYS A 201 21.26 -11.79 -10.27
CA LYS A 201 19.95 -12.37 -9.92
C LYS A 201 19.51 -13.46 -10.89
N LYS A 202 19.93 -13.35 -12.15
CA LYS A 202 19.68 -14.35 -13.21
C LYS A 202 20.94 -14.49 -14.07
N ALA A 203 21.23 -15.71 -14.51
CA ALA A 203 22.31 -15.99 -15.45
C ALA A 203 21.82 -16.97 -16.52
N PHE A 204 22.10 -16.64 -17.79
CA PHE A 204 21.77 -17.44 -18.95
C PHE A 204 23.01 -17.45 -19.90
N GLY A 205 23.85 -18.47 -19.79
CA GLY A 205 25.10 -18.46 -20.49
C GLY A 205 26.00 -17.29 -20.10
N ASN A 206 26.39 -16.47 -21.07
CA ASN A 206 27.19 -15.25 -20.85
C ASN A 206 26.35 -14.01 -20.51
N THR A 207 25.03 -14.11 -20.61
CA THR A 207 24.15 -12.99 -20.26
C THR A 207 23.75 -13.10 -18.80
N VAL A 208 23.94 -12.03 -18.04
CA VAL A 208 23.58 -11.94 -16.63
C VAL A 208 22.74 -10.70 -16.37
N ALA A 209 21.91 -10.77 -15.34
CA ALA A 209 21.05 -9.66 -14.92
C ALA A 209 21.29 -9.34 -13.44
N TYR A 210 21.43 -8.04 -13.16
CA TYR A 210 21.56 -7.51 -11.80
C TYR A 210 20.36 -6.64 -11.48
N PHE A 211 19.92 -6.69 -10.24
CA PHE A 211 19.05 -5.66 -9.67
C PHE A 211 19.94 -4.58 -9.06
N TYR A 212 19.66 -3.32 -9.41
CA TYR A 212 20.34 -2.17 -8.84
C TYR A 212 19.32 -1.13 -8.38
N TYR A 213 19.53 -0.58 -7.18
CA TYR A 213 18.74 0.53 -6.65
C TYR A 213 19.68 1.66 -6.29
N GLY A 214 19.62 2.76 -7.06
CA GLY A 214 20.44 3.95 -6.87
C GLY A 214 20.68 4.71 -8.17
N ASP A 215 21.40 5.83 -8.03
CA ASP A 215 21.79 6.65 -9.16
C ASP A 215 23.10 6.11 -9.78
N PHE A 216 23.23 6.17 -11.11
CA PHE A 216 24.46 5.81 -11.79
C PHE A 216 25.52 6.89 -11.63
N SER A 217 26.78 6.48 -11.41
CA SER A 217 27.91 7.39 -11.45
C SER A 217 28.13 7.93 -12.88
N GLU A 218 28.79 9.09 -13.03
CA GLU A 218 29.16 9.61 -14.34
C GLU A 218 29.98 8.61 -15.19
N ASN A 219 30.76 7.75 -14.53
CA ASN A 219 31.53 6.72 -15.17
C ASN A 219 30.64 5.57 -15.67
N ASP A 220 29.72 5.11 -14.83
CA ASP A 220 28.75 4.08 -15.21
C ASP A 220 27.86 4.54 -16.37
N GLU A 221 27.38 5.80 -16.34
CA GLU A 221 26.61 6.36 -17.46
C GLU A 221 27.38 6.37 -18.79
N LYS A 222 28.69 6.71 -18.76
CA LYS A 222 29.54 6.67 -19.96
C LYS A 222 29.69 5.25 -20.49
N ILE A 223 29.83 4.27 -19.60
CA ILE A 223 29.95 2.86 -19.98
C ILE A 223 28.63 2.38 -20.58
N LEU A 224 27.48 2.66 -19.91
CA LEU A 224 26.15 2.29 -20.40
C LEU A 224 25.85 2.86 -21.79
N LYS A 225 26.18 4.12 -22.06
CA LYS A 225 25.98 4.76 -23.37
C LYS A 225 26.81 4.15 -24.51
N ASN A 226 27.95 3.53 -24.19
CA ASN A 226 28.90 2.98 -25.17
C ASN A 226 28.98 1.43 -25.16
N SER A 227 28.03 0.75 -24.55
CA SER A 227 27.97 -0.69 -24.42
C SER A 227 26.68 -1.28 -24.99
N THR A 228 26.60 -2.60 -25.03
CA THR A 228 25.37 -3.34 -25.35
C THR A 228 24.55 -3.70 -24.11
N ILE A 229 24.85 -3.08 -22.96
CA ILE A 229 24.15 -3.27 -21.71
C ILE A 229 22.75 -2.65 -21.80
N ASP A 230 21.74 -3.44 -21.48
CA ASP A 230 20.35 -2.98 -21.38
C ASP A 230 20.00 -2.62 -19.94
N VAL A 231 19.41 -1.44 -19.76
CA VAL A 231 18.92 -0.97 -18.47
C VAL A 231 17.41 -0.85 -18.55
N GLY A 232 16.73 -1.81 -17.95
CA GLY A 232 15.27 -1.89 -17.90
C GLY A 232 14.73 -1.39 -16.59
N TYR A 233 13.45 -0.96 -16.62
CA TYR A 233 12.67 -0.68 -15.42
C TYR A 233 12.33 -1.97 -14.67
N ILE A 234 12.24 -1.89 -13.36
CA ILE A 234 11.74 -2.97 -12.49
C ILE A 234 10.46 -2.51 -11.78
N GLY A 235 9.42 -3.35 -11.85
CA GLY A 235 8.18 -3.11 -11.11
C GLY A 235 8.39 -3.12 -9.59
N LEU A 236 7.53 -2.44 -8.89
CA LEU A 236 7.62 -2.26 -7.43
C LEU A 236 7.60 -3.61 -6.67
N GLN A 237 6.84 -4.59 -7.13
CA GLN A 237 6.80 -5.94 -6.58
C GLN A 237 8.15 -6.65 -6.71
N ASP A 238 8.73 -6.64 -7.90
CA ASP A 238 10.02 -7.26 -8.16
C ASP A 238 11.14 -6.57 -7.37
N MET A 239 11.08 -5.25 -7.27
CA MET A 239 11.98 -4.47 -6.41
C MET A 239 11.89 -4.93 -4.96
N PHE A 240 10.68 -4.99 -4.40
CA PHE A 240 10.43 -5.47 -3.04
C PHE A 240 11.03 -6.87 -2.81
N VAL A 241 10.75 -7.81 -3.73
CA VAL A 241 11.29 -9.18 -3.66
C VAL A 241 12.82 -9.17 -3.68
N ASN A 242 13.44 -8.36 -4.55
CA ASN A 242 14.89 -8.30 -4.65
C ASN A 242 15.56 -7.67 -3.41
N MET A 243 14.90 -6.70 -2.76
CA MET A 243 15.42 -6.06 -1.55
C MET A 243 15.23 -6.89 -0.28
N THR A 244 14.22 -7.76 -0.26
CA THR A 244 13.84 -8.51 0.96
C THR A 244 14.24 -9.98 0.94
N LYS A 245 14.61 -10.53 -0.23
CA LYS A 245 15.15 -11.89 -0.31
C LYS A 245 16.44 -12.00 0.50
N LYS A 246 16.46 -12.92 1.47
CA LYS A 246 17.72 -13.35 2.08
C LYS A 246 18.60 -13.93 0.98
N GLU A 247 19.87 -13.51 0.93
CA GLU A 247 20.84 -14.17 0.08
C GLU A 247 20.86 -15.66 0.45
N GLU A 248 20.55 -16.52 -0.51
CA GLU A 248 20.71 -17.97 -0.31
C GLU A 248 22.18 -18.25 -0.03
N LEU A 249 22.40 -19.00 1.07
CA LEU A 249 23.70 -19.45 1.55
C LEU A 249 24.45 -20.29 0.51
#